data_545b48e861d2a21f47b10763084aa047
#
_entry.id   545b48e861d2a21f47b10763084aa047
#
_cell.length_a   1.000
_cell.length_b   1.000
_cell.length_c   1.000
_cell.angle_alpha   90.00
_cell.angle_beta   90.00
_cell.angle_gamma   90.00
#
_symmetry.space_group_name_H-M   'P 1'
#
loop_
_entity.id
_entity.type
_entity.pdbx_description
1 polymer ?
#
loop_
_entity_poly.entity_id
_entity_poly.type
_entity_poly.pdbx_seq_one_letter_code
_entity_poly.pdbx_strand_id
1 'polypeptide(L)'
;ILMSSPNLPAILQKIWKYNFAKKYWENLCNTLKKGDVFIYQHPLYVKHLAAKYISKIKKNGVKLVVLIHDLESLRKGIEGFIKNNGHINDEVELTLFKEFDVIICHNEKMKQFLLDNGFQEHQIVCLEIFDYLSDAVCRPREKTLQPSVAIAGTLHINKSGYIYKILDNTHNKNLVVNLYGNYFDESQANDRLVYKGSFPPEKLPSCIEGDFGLVWDGSEAYTCAGNTGEYLKYNNPHKTSLYLSSGLPVIVWTEAAIADFVVKNKVGITVSSLFDLEEAISQVTKEEYVIMCQNAKGIAEKLRNGYYFYKALDKGISQLEPKES
;
A
#
# COMPACT_ATOMS: atom_id res chain seq x y z
N ILE A 1 2.72 14.66 10.15
CA ILE A 1 3.45 15.92 10.42
C ILE A 1 4.73 15.86 9.61
N LEU A 2 4.80 16.63 8.51
CA LEU A 2 6.02 16.83 7.74
C LEU A 2 6.94 17.71 8.58
N MET A 3 7.93 17.08 9.24
CA MET A 3 8.95 17.78 9.97
C MET A 3 10.07 18.17 9.01
N SER A 4 10.14 19.43 8.60
CA SER A 4 11.39 19.98 8.09
C SER A 4 12.36 20.09 9.27
N SER A 5 13.36 19.21 9.34
CA SER A 5 14.40 19.32 10.37
C SER A 5 15.33 20.49 10.05
N PRO A 6 15.74 21.28 11.04
CA PRO A 6 16.77 22.30 10.83
C PRO A 6 18.08 21.65 10.32
N ASN A 7 18.88 22.43 9.62
CA ASN A 7 20.16 21.97 9.06
C ASN A 7 21.19 21.79 10.21
N LEU A 8 21.15 20.64 10.86
CA LEU A 8 21.96 20.29 12.03
C LEU A 8 22.77 19.02 11.75
N PRO A 9 23.90 18.79 12.44
CA PRO A 9 24.59 17.48 12.42
C PRO A 9 23.65 16.32 12.77
N ALA A 10 23.87 15.14 12.19
CA ALA A 10 22.96 13.99 12.27
C ALA A 10 22.53 13.60 13.70
N ILE A 11 23.44 13.69 14.67
CA ILE A 11 23.17 13.41 16.10
C ILE A 11 22.21 14.45 16.66
N LEU A 12 22.45 15.73 16.41
CA LEU A 12 21.61 16.84 16.89
C LEU A 12 20.23 16.79 16.22
N GLN A 13 20.13 16.38 14.94
CA GLN A 13 18.85 16.15 14.28
C GLN A 13 18.03 15.04 14.97
N LYS A 14 18.67 13.94 15.40
CA LYS A 14 17.99 12.87 16.13
C LYS A 14 17.46 13.36 17.48
N ILE A 15 18.27 14.10 18.23
CA ILE A 15 17.87 14.67 19.52
C ILE A 15 16.72 15.67 19.34
N TRP A 16 16.82 16.54 18.33
CA TRP A 16 15.77 17.52 18.02
C TRP A 16 14.46 16.83 17.66
N LYS A 17 14.49 15.83 16.75
CA LYS A 17 13.30 15.04 16.36
C LYS A 17 12.68 14.34 17.56
N TYR A 18 13.48 13.74 18.43
CA TYR A 18 13.00 13.11 19.65
C TYR A 18 12.29 14.08 20.58
N ASN A 19 12.91 15.21 20.89
CA ASN A 19 12.34 16.23 21.77
C ASN A 19 11.09 16.87 21.19
N PHE A 20 11.07 17.11 19.88
CA PHE A 20 9.89 17.61 19.19
C PHE A 20 8.74 16.59 19.26
N ALA A 21 9.00 15.32 18.95
CA ALA A 21 8.02 14.26 19.05
C ALA A 21 7.50 14.11 20.48
N LYS A 22 8.38 14.15 21.48
CA LYS A 22 8.01 14.10 22.91
C LYS A 22 7.06 15.23 23.28
N LYS A 23 7.39 16.49 22.94
CA LYS A 23 6.54 17.66 23.22
C LYS A 23 5.19 17.56 22.54
N TYR A 24 5.16 17.04 21.31
CA TYR A 24 3.91 16.81 20.57
C TYR A 24 3.01 15.81 21.28
N TRP A 25 3.56 14.65 21.71
CA TRP A 25 2.84 13.65 22.45
C TRP A 25 2.34 14.14 23.81
N GLU A 26 3.16 14.93 24.53
CA GLU A 26 2.75 15.56 25.79
C GLU A 26 1.55 16.50 25.58
N ASN A 27 1.59 17.30 24.52
CA ASN A 27 0.48 18.17 24.16
C ASN A 27 -0.80 17.40 23.83
N LEU A 28 -0.70 16.32 23.04
CA LEU A 28 -1.85 15.44 22.76
C LEU A 28 -2.47 14.87 24.02
N CYS A 29 -1.65 14.38 24.97
CA CYS A 29 -2.15 13.86 26.26
C CYS A 29 -2.88 14.92 27.08
N ASN A 30 -2.48 16.19 26.98
CA ASN A 30 -3.12 17.29 27.71
C ASN A 30 -4.37 17.84 27.02
N THR A 31 -4.49 17.63 25.71
CA THR A 31 -5.59 18.17 24.89
C THR A 31 -6.75 17.18 24.76
N LEU A 32 -6.43 15.89 24.58
CA LEU A 32 -7.42 14.84 24.35
C LEU A 32 -8.19 14.50 25.63
N LYS A 33 -9.51 14.39 25.52
CA LYS A 33 -10.45 14.18 26.62
C LYS A 33 -11.28 12.92 26.42
N LYS A 34 -11.96 12.48 27.47
CA LYS A 34 -12.94 11.40 27.40
C LYS A 34 -14.00 11.71 26.34
N GLY A 35 -14.22 10.75 25.45
CA GLY A 35 -15.15 10.84 24.32
C GLY A 35 -14.50 11.24 23.00
N ASP A 36 -13.26 11.76 23.01
CA ASP A 36 -12.52 11.99 21.77
C ASP A 36 -12.12 10.65 21.12
N VAL A 37 -11.94 10.68 19.78
CA VAL A 37 -11.36 9.58 18.99
C VAL A 37 -10.00 10.00 18.48
N PHE A 38 -8.97 9.24 18.83
CA PHE A 38 -7.60 9.48 18.36
C PHE A 38 -7.22 8.43 17.31
N ILE A 39 -6.94 8.89 16.09
CA ILE A 39 -6.54 8.03 14.98
C ILE A 39 -5.02 8.06 14.85
N TYR A 40 -4.39 6.92 15.03
CA TYR A 40 -2.95 6.72 14.89
C TYR A 40 -2.63 6.05 13.55
N GLN A 41 -1.88 6.72 12.69
CA GLN A 41 -1.39 6.14 11.44
C GLN A 41 -0.04 5.48 11.68
N HIS A 42 0.01 4.17 11.57
CA HIS A 42 1.20 3.35 11.83
C HIS A 42 1.92 2.97 10.52
N PRO A 43 3.27 3.02 10.44
CA PRO A 43 4.21 3.36 11.50
C PRO A 43 4.51 4.87 11.61
N LEU A 44 4.72 5.35 12.84
CA LEU A 44 5.30 6.66 13.10
C LEU A 44 6.76 6.55 13.51
N TYR A 45 7.49 7.66 13.32
CA TYR A 45 8.95 7.79 13.45
C TYR A 45 9.34 7.67 14.92
N VAL A 46 9.17 7.20 15.83
CA VAL A 46 9.62 7.01 17.23
C VAL A 46 8.65 6.10 17.97
N LYS A 47 8.63 4.83 17.56
CA LYS A 47 7.71 3.81 18.09
C LYS A 47 7.66 3.71 19.62
N HIS A 48 8.83 3.82 20.29
CA HIS A 48 8.90 3.73 21.77
C HIS A 48 8.18 4.90 22.49
N LEU A 49 8.19 6.09 21.89
CA LEU A 49 7.41 7.21 22.44
C LEU A 49 5.92 6.98 22.25
N ALA A 50 5.52 6.50 21.07
CA ALA A 50 4.11 6.21 20.78
C ALA A 50 3.52 5.27 21.84
N ALA A 51 4.15 4.13 22.12
CA ALA A 51 3.66 3.16 23.11
C ALA A 51 3.40 3.79 24.48
N LYS A 52 4.36 4.60 24.96
CA LYS A 52 4.25 5.29 26.26
C LYS A 52 3.06 6.25 26.35
N TYR A 53 2.85 7.04 25.30
CA TYR A 53 1.82 8.09 25.31
C TYR A 53 0.43 7.57 24.93
N ILE A 54 0.34 6.57 24.06
CA ILE A 54 -0.92 5.91 23.70
C ILE A 54 -1.60 5.33 24.94
N SER A 55 -0.85 4.60 25.79
CA SER A 55 -1.37 4.10 27.07
C SER A 55 -1.89 5.22 27.99
N LYS A 56 -1.23 6.40 27.98
CA LYS A 56 -1.70 7.56 28.76
C LYS A 56 -2.98 8.16 28.19
N ILE A 57 -3.05 8.31 26.86
CA ILE A 57 -4.24 8.83 26.17
C ILE A 57 -5.43 7.92 26.43
N LYS A 58 -5.23 6.59 26.37
CA LYS A 58 -6.28 5.61 26.71
C LYS A 58 -6.83 5.79 28.12
N LYS A 59 -5.96 6.03 29.11
CA LYS A 59 -6.37 6.28 30.52
C LYS A 59 -7.22 7.52 30.69
N ASN A 60 -7.14 8.49 29.77
CA ASN A 60 -8.00 9.67 29.75
C ASN A 60 -9.43 9.37 29.21
N GLY A 61 -9.72 8.11 28.82
CA GLY A 61 -11.00 7.71 28.25
C GLY A 61 -11.20 8.07 26.78
N VAL A 62 -10.09 8.34 26.07
CA VAL A 62 -10.05 8.55 24.62
C VAL A 62 -10.18 7.21 23.91
N LYS A 63 -10.95 7.15 22.85
CA LYS A 63 -11.07 5.97 21.97
C LYS A 63 -9.88 5.96 21.00
N LEU A 64 -9.25 4.81 20.86
CA LEU A 64 -8.03 4.65 20.07
C LEU A 64 -8.28 3.83 18.81
N VAL A 65 -8.00 4.41 17.66
CA VAL A 65 -8.06 3.74 16.35
C VAL A 65 -6.67 3.73 15.74
N VAL A 66 -6.17 2.58 15.30
CA VAL A 66 -4.95 2.50 14.49
C VAL A 66 -5.29 2.19 13.04
N LEU A 67 -4.74 2.98 12.11
CA LEU A 67 -4.68 2.67 10.69
C LEU A 67 -3.29 2.14 10.38
N ILE A 68 -3.21 0.89 9.97
CA ILE A 68 -1.96 0.25 9.57
C ILE A 68 -1.66 0.65 8.12
N HIS A 69 -0.50 1.30 7.87
CA HIS A 69 0.04 1.50 6.51
C HIS A 69 1.08 0.42 6.17
N ASP A 70 1.83 -0.02 7.16
CA ASP A 70 2.76 -1.15 7.04
C ASP A 70 2.86 -1.86 8.39
N LEU A 71 2.87 -3.18 8.38
CA LEU A 71 3.36 -4.02 9.47
C LEU A 71 4.86 -4.18 9.31
N GLU A 72 5.65 -3.30 9.95
CA GLU A 72 7.08 -3.26 9.72
C GLU A 72 7.82 -4.52 10.20
N SER A 73 7.37 -5.11 11.31
CA SER A 73 7.89 -6.37 11.82
C SER A 73 7.71 -7.50 10.80
N LEU A 74 6.52 -7.59 10.20
CA LEU A 74 6.23 -8.57 9.15
C LEU A 74 6.98 -8.22 7.85
N ARG A 75 6.91 -6.97 7.39
CA ARG A 75 7.55 -6.54 6.14
C ARG A 75 9.07 -6.72 6.12
N LYS A 76 9.74 -6.50 7.25
CA LYS A 76 11.20 -6.64 7.36
C LYS A 76 11.63 -8.05 7.71
N GLY A 77 10.75 -8.84 8.31
CA GLY A 77 11.02 -10.18 8.79
C GLY A 77 10.24 -11.30 8.13
N ILE A 78 9.57 -11.03 6.99
CA ILE A 78 8.64 -11.98 6.35
C ILE A 78 9.29 -13.33 6.03
N GLU A 79 10.53 -13.36 5.55
CA GLU A 79 11.24 -14.61 5.30
C GLU A 79 11.50 -15.39 6.58
N GLY A 80 11.85 -14.70 7.67
CA GLY A 80 12.00 -15.30 9.00
C GLY A 80 10.65 -15.80 9.53
N PHE A 81 9.59 -15.03 9.36
CA PHE A 81 8.23 -15.40 9.72
C PHE A 81 7.79 -16.69 9.02
N ILE A 82 8.00 -16.79 7.70
CA ILE A 82 7.68 -17.99 6.92
C ILE A 82 8.50 -19.19 7.41
N LYS A 83 9.81 -19.00 7.62
CA LYS A 83 10.71 -20.06 8.12
C LYS A 83 10.37 -20.53 9.54
N ASN A 84 9.82 -19.66 10.38
CA ASN A 84 9.46 -19.93 11.77
C ASN A 84 7.98 -20.28 11.97
N ASN A 85 7.32 -20.84 10.95
CA ASN A 85 5.92 -21.29 11.00
C ASN A 85 4.95 -20.21 11.51
N GLY A 86 5.14 -18.96 11.10
CA GLY A 86 4.24 -17.88 11.42
C GLY A 86 4.54 -17.13 12.73
N HIS A 87 5.70 -17.36 13.35
CA HIS A 87 6.09 -16.61 14.55
C HIS A 87 6.96 -15.39 14.20
N ILE A 88 6.59 -14.23 14.74
CA ILE A 88 7.36 -12.99 14.63
C ILE A 88 8.18 -12.80 15.91
N ASN A 89 9.47 -12.49 15.74
CA ASN A 89 10.36 -12.21 16.88
C ASN A 89 10.22 -10.78 17.44
N ASP A 90 9.50 -9.88 16.76
CA ASP A 90 9.30 -8.48 17.19
C ASP A 90 7.89 -8.28 17.76
N GLU A 91 7.74 -8.53 19.08
CA GLU A 91 6.47 -8.34 19.79
C GLU A 91 6.12 -6.87 20.05
N VAL A 92 7.03 -5.92 19.82
CA VAL A 92 6.85 -4.52 20.21
C VAL A 92 5.69 -3.88 19.43
N GLU A 93 5.59 -4.17 18.14
CA GLU A 93 4.55 -3.63 17.26
C GLU A 93 3.16 -4.19 17.61
N LEU A 94 3.06 -5.50 17.77
CA LEU A 94 1.81 -6.16 18.14
C LEU A 94 1.38 -5.78 19.58
N THR A 95 2.34 -5.64 20.50
CA THR A 95 2.06 -5.17 21.87
C THR A 95 1.48 -3.75 21.86
N LEU A 96 2.01 -2.86 21.00
CA LEU A 96 1.45 -1.51 20.82
C LEU A 96 -0.01 -1.58 20.32
N PHE A 97 -0.33 -2.47 19.38
CA PHE A 97 -1.67 -2.58 18.82
C PHE A 97 -2.72 -3.09 19.82
N LYS A 98 -2.33 -3.82 20.86
CA LYS A 98 -3.23 -4.24 21.95
C LYS A 98 -3.82 -3.07 22.75
N GLU A 99 -3.21 -1.89 22.66
CA GLU A 99 -3.75 -0.68 23.29
C GLU A 99 -4.93 -0.09 22.53
N PHE A 100 -5.13 -0.42 21.25
CA PHE A 100 -6.15 0.19 20.41
C PHE A 100 -7.50 -0.52 20.55
N ASP A 101 -8.56 0.27 20.52
CA ASP A 101 -9.93 -0.21 20.55
C ASP A 101 -10.35 -0.73 19.15
N VAL A 102 -9.84 -0.10 18.09
CA VAL A 102 -10.07 -0.49 16.68
C VAL A 102 -8.76 -0.53 15.91
N ILE A 103 -8.61 -1.58 15.10
CA ILE A 103 -7.47 -1.79 14.19
C ILE A 103 -8.00 -1.82 12.75
N ILE A 104 -7.68 -0.80 11.96
CA ILE A 104 -7.97 -0.79 10.52
C ILE A 104 -6.76 -1.41 9.82
N CYS A 105 -6.91 -2.64 9.35
CA CYS A 105 -5.92 -3.39 8.60
C CYS A 105 -6.23 -3.38 7.08
N HIS A 106 -5.33 -3.91 6.26
CA HIS A 106 -5.44 -3.80 4.82
C HIS A 106 -6.59 -4.64 4.22
N ASN A 107 -6.66 -5.92 4.58
CA ASN A 107 -7.50 -6.93 3.93
C ASN A 107 -7.69 -8.15 4.84
N GLU A 108 -8.43 -9.15 4.38
CA GLU A 108 -8.71 -10.37 5.14
C GLU A 108 -7.45 -11.21 5.46
N LYS A 109 -6.39 -11.15 4.62
CA LYS A 109 -5.13 -11.86 4.91
C LYS A 109 -4.41 -11.23 6.09
N MET A 110 -4.33 -9.90 6.14
CA MET A 110 -3.76 -9.19 7.29
C MET A 110 -4.65 -9.32 8.53
N LYS A 111 -5.98 -9.32 8.37
CA LYS A 111 -6.92 -9.60 9.46
C LYS A 111 -6.66 -10.99 10.06
N GLN A 112 -6.55 -12.03 9.22
CA GLN A 112 -6.26 -13.38 9.70
C GLN A 112 -4.94 -13.43 10.46
N PHE A 113 -3.88 -12.79 9.93
CA PHE A 113 -2.61 -12.67 10.65
C PHE A 113 -2.78 -12.05 12.05
N LEU A 114 -3.60 -11.00 12.19
CA LEU A 114 -3.86 -10.38 13.50
C LEU A 114 -4.64 -11.31 14.42
N LEU A 115 -5.63 -12.05 13.92
CA LEU A 115 -6.39 -13.04 14.68
C LEU A 115 -5.49 -14.16 15.20
N ASP A 116 -4.59 -14.68 14.37
CA ASP A 116 -3.59 -15.72 14.72
C ASP A 116 -2.59 -15.22 15.78
N ASN A 117 -2.43 -13.88 15.90
CA ASN A 117 -1.60 -13.24 16.93
C ASN A 117 -2.42 -12.71 18.13
N GLY A 118 -3.63 -13.22 18.34
CA GLY A 118 -4.44 -13.05 19.55
C GLY A 118 -5.27 -11.77 19.63
N PHE A 119 -5.48 -11.06 18.51
CA PHE A 119 -6.43 -9.95 18.43
C PHE A 119 -7.87 -10.47 18.28
N GLN A 120 -8.82 -9.69 18.74
CA GLN A 120 -10.24 -10.07 18.68
C GLN A 120 -10.88 -9.58 17.38
N GLU A 121 -11.75 -10.39 16.79
CA GLU A 121 -12.40 -10.07 15.53
C GLU A 121 -13.15 -8.74 15.55
N HIS A 122 -13.84 -8.44 16.66
CA HIS A 122 -14.59 -7.20 16.82
C HIS A 122 -13.72 -5.93 16.91
N GLN A 123 -12.39 -6.06 17.06
CA GLN A 123 -11.45 -4.94 17.05
C GLN A 123 -10.94 -4.64 15.65
N ILE A 124 -11.12 -5.55 14.67
CA ILE A 124 -10.46 -5.48 13.38
C ILE A 124 -11.44 -5.11 12.28
N VAL A 125 -11.07 -4.12 11.48
CA VAL A 125 -11.81 -3.69 10.29
C VAL A 125 -10.88 -3.71 9.09
N CYS A 126 -11.31 -4.31 7.97
CA CYS A 126 -10.56 -4.27 6.73
C CYS A 126 -10.82 -2.97 5.96
N LEU A 127 -9.74 -2.33 5.50
CA LEU A 127 -9.77 -1.12 4.67
C LEU A 127 -10.23 -1.43 3.24
N GLU A 128 -9.98 -2.64 2.75
CA GLU A 128 -10.16 -3.13 1.39
C GLU A 128 -9.12 -2.60 0.39
N ILE A 129 -8.94 -1.29 0.28
CA ILE A 129 -7.92 -0.62 -0.51
C ILE A 129 -7.65 0.77 0.08
N PHE A 130 -6.42 1.26 -0.03
CA PHE A 130 -6.10 2.63 0.38
C PHE A 130 -6.72 3.67 -0.55
N ASP A 131 -7.25 4.73 0.02
CA ASP A 131 -7.67 5.88 -0.77
C ASP A 131 -6.47 6.60 -1.40
N TYR A 132 -6.73 7.31 -2.48
CA TYR A 132 -5.75 8.11 -3.20
C TYR A 132 -6.38 9.44 -3.58
N LEU A 133 -6.25 10.43 -2.71
CA LEU A 133 -6.82 11.76 -2.91
C LEU A 133 -6.12 12.46 -4.08
N SER A 134 -6.86 12.81 -5.11
CA SER A 134 -6.32 13.43 -6.32
C SER A 134 -7.43 14.13 -7.10
N ASP A 135 -7.12 15.29 -7.65
CA ASP A 135 -7.99 16.03 -8.58
C ASP A 135 -7.83 15.57 -10.04
N ALA A 136 -7.03 14.52 -10.28
CA ALA A 136 -6.79 14.02 -11.62
C ALA A 136 -8.07 13.51 -12.28
N VAL A 137 -8.26 13.82 -13.56
CA VAL A 137 -9.37 13.30 -14.35
C VAL A 137 -8.95 12.01 -15.03
N CYS A 138 -9.76 10.96 -14.95
CA CYS A 138 -9.52 9.73 -15.70
C CYS A 138 -9.59 10.00 -17.19
N ARG A 139 -8.50 9.68 -17.90
CA ARG A 139 -8.48 9.77 -19.35
C ARG A 139 -9.27 8.60 -19.96
N PRO A 140 -9.95 8.81 -21.10
CA PRO A 140 -10.43 7.69 -21.90
C PRO A 140 -9.25 6.77 -22.24
N ARG A 141 -9.46 5.47 -22.13
CA ARG A 141 -8.43 4.45 -22.42
C ARG A 141 -8.96 3.46 -23.43
N GLU A 142 -8.10 3.14 -24.38
CA GLU A 142 -8.36 2.09 -25.37
C GLU A 142 -7.21 1.10 -25.31
N LYS A 143 -7.53 -0.17 -25.48
CA LYS A 143 -6.50 -1.21 -25.53
C LYS A 143 -5.64 -1.01 -26.77
N THR A 144 -4.34 -0.89 -26.58
CA THR A 144 -3.40 -0.70 -27.68
C THR A 144 -3.10 -2.00 -28.41
N LEU A 145 -2.61 -1.92 -29.65
CA LEU A 145 -2.19 -3.11 -30.40
C LEU A 145 -0.88 -3.68 -29.83
N GLN A 146 0.01 -2.81 -29.35
CA GLN A 146 1.23 -3.19 -28.70
C GLN A 146 0.99 -3.19 -27.18
N PRO A 147 1.10 -4.35 -26.50
CA PRO A 147 0.85 -4.43 -25.07
C PRO A 147 1.79 -3.53 -24.27
N SER A 148 1.24 -2.84 -23.29
CA SER A 148 2.01 -1.90 -22.47
C SER A 148 1.64 -1.92 -21.01
N VAL A 149 2.63 -1.76 -20.11
CA VAL A 149 2.41 -1.64 -18.68
C VAL A 149 3.10 -0.39 -18.11
N ALA A 150 2.48 0.21 -17.12
CA ALA A 150 3.07 1.27 -16.31
C ALA A 150 3.62 0.70 -15.00
N ILE A 151 4.84 1.08 -14.64
CA ILE A 151 5.46 0.78 -13.35
C ILE A 151 5.81 2.09 -12.66
N ALA A 152 5.22 2.35 -11.50
CA ALA A 152 5.45 3.58 -10.74
C ALA A 152 5.98 3.29 -9.33
N GLY A 153 6.93 4.13 -8.87
CA GLY A 153 7.48 4.08 -7.51
C GLY A 153 8.99 4.13 -7.45
N THR A 154 9.57 3.45 -6.45
CA THR A 154 11.03 3.34 -6.31
C THR A 154 11.54 2.28 -7.27
N LEU A 155 12.34 2.70 -8.26
CA LEU A 155 12.87 1.83 -9.34
C LEU A 155 14.28 1.27 -9.01
N HIS A 156 14.69 1.38 -7.75
CA HIS A 156 15.99 0.87 -7.31
C HIS A 156 16.07 -0.65 -7.44
N ILE A 157 17.17 -1.18 -7.93
CA ILE A 157 17.39 -2.61 -8.24
C ILE A 157 17.09 -3.55 -7.06
N ASN A 158 17.40 -3.13 -5.83
CA ASN A 158 17.15 -3.95 -4.62
C ASN A 158 15.65 -4.09 -4.30
N LYS A 159 14.78 -3.22 -4.80
CA LYS A 159 13.34 -3.27 -4.59
C LYS A 159 12.59 -3.73 -5.83
N SER A 160 13.05 -3.31 -6.99
CA SER A 160 12.35 -3.47 -8.26
C SER A 160 13.28 -4.10 -9.32
N GLY A 161 14.13 -5.03 -8.88
CA GLY A 161 15.09 -5.73 -9.78
C GLY A 161 14.41 -6.50 -10.90
N TYR A 162 13.14 -6.90 -10.72
CA TYR A 162 12.32 -7.51 -11.76
C TYR A 162 12.22 -6.65 -13.04
N ILE A 163 12.32 -5.32 -12.94
CA ILE A 163 12.24 -4.40 -14.09
C ILE A 163 13.31 -4.72 -15.13
N TYR A 164 14.50 -5.11 -14.68
CA TYR A 164 15.63 -5.44 -15.56
C TYR A 164 15.55 -6.86 -16.14
N LYS A 165 14.58 -7.66 -15.69
CA LYS A 165 14.34 -9.05 -16.11
C LYS A 165 13.05 -9.23 -16.93
N ILE A 166 12.13 -8.26 -16.85
CA ILE A 166 10.79 -8.34 -17.45
C ILE A 166 10.80 -8.47 -18.97
N LEU A 167 11.82 -7.90 -19.62
CA LEU A 167 12.00 -7.91 -21.07
C LEU A 167 13.05 -8.96 -21.51
N ASP A 168 13.05 -10.11 -20.86
CA ASP A 168 13.83 -11.26 -21.31
C ASP A 168 13.54 -11.57 -22.80
N ASN A 169 14.58 -11.94 -23.55
CA ASN A 169 14.49 -12.14 -25.01
C ASN A 169 13.59 -13.30 -25.44
N THR A 170 13.22 -14.18 -24.54
CA THR A 170 12.34 -15.34 -24.79
C THR A 170 10.87 -15.04 -24.55
N HIS A 171 10.58 -14.06 -23.70
CA HIS A 171 9.25 -13.66 -23.28
C HIS A 171 9.04 -12.16 -23.56
N ASN A 172 7.78 -11.71 -23.57
CA ASN A 172 7.44 -10.29 -23.66
C ASN A 172 8.12 -9.53 -24.82
N LYS A 173 8.18 -10.10 -26.01
CA LYS A 173 8.93 -9.56 -27.16
C LYS A 173 8.41 -8.21 -27.66
N ASN A 174 7.10 -7.98 -27.54
CA ASN A 174 6.44 -6.76 -28.00
C ASN A 174 5.97 -5.86 -26.85
N LEU A 175 6.15 -6.29 -25.58
CA LEU A 175 5.74 -5.54 -24.41
C LEU A 175 6.54 -4.23 -24.29
N VAL A 176 5.82 -3.13 -24.03
CA VAL A 176 6.39 -1.84 -23.65
C VAL A 176 6.17 -1.61 -22.16
N VAL A 177 7.23 -1.21 -21.46
CA VAL A 177 7.22 -0.91 -20.03
C VAL A 177 7.52 0.57 -19.83
N ASN A 178 6.53 1.33 -19.36
CA ASN A 178 6.65 2.74 -19.02
C ASN A 178 7.01 2.90 -17.54
N LEU A 179 8.17 3.48 -17.24
CA LEU A 179 8.73 3.61 -15.90
C LEU A 179 8.57 5.03 -15.35
N TYR A 180 8.00 5.13 -14.14
CA TYR A 180 7.75 6.38 -13.42
C TYR A 180 8.35 6.31 -12.02
N GLY A 181 9.35 7.13 -11.70
CA GLY A 181 9.91 7.16 -10.35
C GLY A 181 11.39 7.45 -10.29
N ASN A 182 11.97 7.29 -9.10
CA ASN A 182 13.38 7.58 -8.84
C ASN A 182 14.24 6.32 -8.87
N TYR A 183 15.55 6.51 -9.04
CA TYR A 183 16.60 5.47 -8.96
C TYR A 183 16.56 4.42 -10.07
N PHE A 184 16.00 4.74 -11.23
CA PHE A 184 16.17 3.92 -12.41
C PHE A 184 17.59 4.13 -12.98
N ASP A 185 18.22 3.05 -13.44
CA ASP A 185 19.46 3.12 -14.21
C ASP A 185 19.13 3.44 -15.68
N GLU A 186 19.22 4.72 -16.03
CA GLU A 186 18.85 5.20 -17.36
C GLU A 186 19.69 4.61 -18.49
N SER A 187 20.86 4.02 -18.19
CA SER A 187 21.67 3.29 -19.18
C SER A 187 20.98 2.03 -19.71
N GLN A 188 19.97 1.53 -18.99
CA GLN A 188 19.16 0.37 -19.37
C GLN A 188 17.93 0.74 -20.20
N ALA A 189 17.64 2.05 -20.37
CA ALA A 189 16.51 2.50 -21.18
C ALA A 189 16.67 2.10 -22.65
N ASN A 190 15.56 1.70 -23.27
CA ASN A 190 15.49 1.36 -24.69
C ASN A 190 14.06 1.56 -25.19
N ASP A 191 13.78 1.21 -26.46
CA ASP A 191 12.47 1.42 -27.10
C ASP A 191 11.31 0.69 -26.39
N ARG A 192 11.60 -0.32 -25.59
CA ARG A 192 10.60 -1.10 -24.83
C ARG A 192 10.66 -0.88 -23.32
N LEU A 193 11.76 -0.39 -22.80
CA LEU A 193 11.93 -0.01 -21.40
C LEU A 193 12.07 1.52 -21.31
N VAL A 194 10.93 2.21 -21.26
CA VAL A 194 10.84 3.65 -21.46
C VAL A 194 10.78 4.39 -20.14
N TYR A 195 11.83 5.12 -19.79
CA TYR A 195 11.83 5.97 -18.61
C TYR A 195 11.10 7.29 -18.86
N LYS A 196 10.01 7.52 -18.13
CA LYS A 196 9.15 8.71 -18.24
C LYS A 196 9.50 9.78 -17.21
N GLY A 197 10.43 9.49 -16.27
CA GLY A 197 10.83 10.41 -15.21
C GLY A 197 10.06 10.24 -13.90
N SER A 198 10.32 11.15 -12.97
CA SER A 198 9.67 11.17 -11.66
C SER A 198 8.71 12.35 -11.56
N PHE A 199 7.52 12.11 -11.02
CA PHE A 199 6.46 13.11 -10.88
C PHE A 199 6.01 13.20 -9.42
N PRO A 200 5.59 14.39 -8.96
CA PRO A 200 4.90 14.51 -7.67
C PRO A 200 3.66 13.61 -7.62
N PRO A 201 3.34 13.02 -6.44
CA PRO A 201 2.22 12.09 -6.30
C PRO A 201 0.89 12.62 -6.81
N GLU A 202 0.62 13.91 -6.61
CA GLU A 202 -0.61 14.57 -7.06
C GLU A 202 -0.72 14.72 -8.58
N LYS A 203 0.40 14.77 -9.29
CA LYS A 203 0.45 14.88 -10.77
C LYS A 203 0.52 13.54 -11.47
N LEU A 204 1.09 12.55 -10.80
CA LEU A 204 1.37 11.24 -11.40
C LEU A 204 0.13 10.56 -12.01
N PRO A 205 -1.07 10.59 -11.38
CA PRO A 205 -2.28 10.00 -11.97
C PRO A 205 -2.66 10.58 -13.34
N SER A 206 -2.32 11.84 -13.61
CA SER A 206 -2.61 12.50 -14.90
C SER A 206 -1.57 12.17 -15.97
N CYS A 207 -0.40 11.62 -15.60
CA CYS A 207 0.72 11.39 -16.51
C CYS A 207 0.90 9.93 -16.90
N ILE A 208 0.32 8.99 -16.16
CA ILE A 208 0.53 7.55 -16.36
C ILE A 208 -0.05 7.08 -17.69
N GLU A 209 0.83 6.46 -18.50
CA GLU A 209 0.52 5.87 -19.80
C GLU A 209 0.76 4.35 -19.76
N GLY A 210 -0.08 3.61 -20.45
CA GLY A 210 -0.04 2.14 -20.54
C GLY A 210 -1.44 1.55 -20.61
N ASP A 211 -1.54 0.28 -20.97
CA ASP A 211 -2.79 -0.46 -20.93
C ASP A 211 -3.12 -0.89 -19.49
N PHE A 212 -2.11 -1.26 -18.71
CA PHE A 212 -2.27 -1.68 -17.32
C PHE A 212 -1.21 -1.07 -16.41
N GLY A 213 -1.56 -0.87 -15.14
CA GLY A 213 -0.61 -0.59 -14.07
C GLY A 213 -0.11 -1.89 -13.44
N LEU A 214 1.21 -2.10 -13.41
CA LEU A 214 1.79 -3.32 -12.84
C LEU A 214 2.07 -3.15 -11.35
N VAL A 215 1.52 -4.05 -10.55
CA VAL A 215 1.75 -4.15 -9.10
C VAL A 215 2.58 -5.40 -8.82
N TRP A 216 3.88 -5.19 -8.67
CA TRP A 216 4.89 -6.21 -8.44
C TRP A 216 6.01 -5.66 -7.57
N ASP A 217 6.60 -6.47 -6.71
CA ASP A 217 7.77 -6.12 -5.89
C ASP A 217 8.74 -7.30 -5.78
N GLY A 218 10.01 -6.99 -5.56
CA GLY A 218 11.08 -7.97 -5.42
C GLY A 218 12.10 -7.90 -6.55
N SER A 219 13.03 -8.86 -6.54
CA SER A 219 14.14 -8.91 -7.51
C SER A 219 13.85 -9.80 -8.72
N GLU A 220 12.79 -10.62 -8.65
CA GLU A 220 12.54 -11.66 -9.63
C GLU A 220 11.32 -11.40 -10.50
N ALA A 221 11.38 -11.83 -11.76
CA ALA A 221 10.28 -11.72 -12.71
C ALA A 221 9.36 -12.95 -12.68
N TYR A 222 9.85 -14.11 -12.30
CA TYR A 222 9.04 -15.35 -12.24
C TYR A 222 8.12 -15.42 -11.01
N THR A 223 8.41 -14.67 -9.95
CA THR A 223 7.57 -14.54 -8.75
C THR A 223 7.92 -13.27 -7.97
N CYS A 224 7.03 -12.83 -7.09
CA CYS A 224 7.36 -11.79 -6.11
C CYS A 224 8.20 -12.41 -4.98
N ALA A 225 9.49 -12.12 -4.94
CA ALA A 225 10.45 -12.72 -4.01
C ALA A 225 11.06 -11.71 -3.04
N GLY A 226 11.70 -12.23 -1.98
CA GLY A 226 12.30 -11.42 -0.92
C GLY A 226 11.27 -10.76 0.00
N ASN A 227 11.76 -10.04 1.01
CA ASN A 227 10.88 -9.44 2.03
C ASN A 227 9.76 -8.56 1.43
N THR A 228 10.07 -7.75 0.41
CA THR A 228 9.08 -6.86 -0.20
C THR A 228 8.08 -7.60 -1.09
N GLY A 229 8.53 -8.63 -1.81
CA GLY A 229 7.69 -9.45 -2.67
C GLY A 229 6.74 -10.33 -1.86
N GLU A 230 7.27 -11.08 -0.91
CA GLU A 230 6.48 -11.96 -0.03
C GLU A 230 5.47 -11.17 0.83
N TYR A 231 5.79 -9.92 1.18
CA TYR A 231 4.88 -9.06 1.93
C TYR A 231 3.60 -8.71 1.15
N LEU A 232 3.62 -8.80 -0.19
CA LEU A 232 2.41 -8.62 -1.01
C LEU A 232 1.29 -9.62 -0.68
N LYS A 233 1.62 -10.77 -0.09
CA LYS A 233 0.62 -11.74 0.39
C LYS A 233 -0.24 -11.21 1.55
N TYR A 234 0.15 -10.09 2.14
CA TYR A 234 -0.51 -9.52 3.34
C TYR A 234 -0.95 -8.08 3.15
N ASN A 235 -0.27 -7.28 2.32
CA ASN A 235 -0.54 -5.85 2.21
C ASN A 235 -1.36 -5.47 0.97
N ASN A 236 -1.87 -4.23 1.00
CA ASN A 236 -2.46 -3.57 -0.16
C ASN A 236 -1.50 -2.47 -0.61
N PRO A 237 -0.75 -2.67 -1.72
CA PRO A 237 0.22 -1.68 -2.18
C PRO A 237 -0.46 -0.40 -2.65
N HIS A 238 0.06 0.77 -2.26
CA HIS A 238 -0.42 2.07 -2.73
C HIS A 238 -0.35 2.25 -4.25
N LYS A 239 0.49 1.47 -4.95
CA LYS A 239 0.54 1.43 -6.42
C LYS A 239 -0.82 1.06 -7.03
N THR A 240 -1.55 0.12 -6.41
CA THR A 240 -2.88 -0.29 -6.87
C THR A 240 -3.84 0.90 -6.85
N SER A 241 -3.85 1.64 -5.75
CA SER A 241 -4.68 2.86 -5.60
C SER A 241 -4.30 3.94 -6.60
N LEU A 242 -3.00 4.15 -6.81
CA LEU A 242 -2.49 5.09 -7.80
C LEU A 242 -3.01 4.79 -9.20
N TYR A 243 -2.87 3.55 -9.66
CA TYR A 243 -3.30 3.17 -11.01
C TYR A 243 -4.82 3.24 -11.16
N LEU A 244 -5.55 2.68 -10.22
CA LEU A 244 -7.02 2.73 -10.24
C LEU A 244 -7.55 4.16 -10.14
N SER A 245 -6.92 5.05 -9.34
CA SER A 245 -7.29 6.48 -9.27
C SER A 245 -7.08 7.21 -10.59
N SER A 246 -6.21 6.69 -11.46
CA SER A 246 -5.99 7.17 -12.84
C SER A 246 -6.98 6.56 -13.84
N GLY A 247 -7.90 5.70 -13.41
CA GLY A 247 -8.77 4.91 -14.29
C GLY A 247 -8.01 3.84 -15.09
N LEU A 248 -6.81 3.45 -14.64
CA LEU A 248 -5.98 2.45 -15.28
C LEU A 248 -6.23 1.08 -14.63
N PRO A 249 -6.68 0.05 -15.38
CA PRO A 249 -6.75 -1.32 -14.87
C PRO A 249 -5.38 -1.81 -14.41
N VAL A 250 -5.36 -2.82 -13.54
CA VAL A 250 -4.12 -3.30 -12.93
C VAL A 250 -3.81 -4.74 -13.28
N ILE A 251 -2.51 -5.07 -13.30
CA ILE A 251 -2.01 -6.44 -13.25
C ILE A 251 -1.35 -6.63 -11.90
N VAL A 252 -1.77 -7.67 -11.18
CA VAL A 252 -1.23 -7.99 -9.86
C VAL A 252 -0.74 -9.44 -9.81
N TRP A 253 0.19 -9.72 -8.91
CA TRP A 253 0.61 -11.09 -8.65
C TRP A 253 -0.57 -11.92 -8.11
N THR A 254 -0.73 -13.16 -8.60
CA THR A 254 -1.86 -14.03 -8.25
C THR A 254 -1.94 -14.32 -6.74
N GLU A 255 -0.77 -14.41 -6.06
CA GLU A 255 -0.72 -14.67 -4.61
C GLU A 255 -0.81 -13.37 -3.77
N ALA A 256 -0.84 -12.19 -4.38
CA ALA A 256 -0.96 -10.93 -3.65
C ALA A 256 -2.34 -10.83 -2.98
N ALA A 257 -2.38 -10.35 -1.73
CA ALA A 257 -3.64 -10.19 -0.99
C ALA A 257 -4.64 -9.25 -1.70
N ILE A 258 -4.16 -8.30 -2.48
CA ILE A 258 -5.00 -7.38 -3.26
C ILE A 258 -5.63 -8.04 -4.50
N ALA A 259 -5.21 -9.26 -4.89
CA ALA A 259 -5.74 -9.98 -6.04
C ALA A 259 -7.25 -10.23 -5.91
N ASP A 260 -7.72 -10.59 -4.72
CA ASP A 260 -9.14 -10.79 -4.44
C ASP A 260 -9.97 -9.53 -4.74
N PHE A 261 -9.46 -8.36 -4.36
CA PHE A 261 -10.11 -7.07 -4.66
C PHE A 261 -10.15 -6.80 -6.16
N VAL A 262 -9.06 -7.04 -6.88
CA VAL A 262 -8.94 -6.82 -8.32
C VAL A 262 -9.91 -7.69 -9.10
N VAL A 263 -9.95 -8.97 -8.79
CA VAL A 263 -10.84 -9.94 -9.46
C VAL A 263 -12.31 -9.67 -9.15
N LYS A 264 -12.65 -9.46 -7.86
CA LYS A 264 -14.03 -9.18 -7.42
C LYS A 264 -14.61 -7.93 -8.08
N ASN A 265 -13.81 -6.88 -8.22
CA ASN A 265 -14.26 -5.61 -8.80
C ASN A 265 -14.08 -5.57 -10.33
N LYS A 266 -13.49 -6.60 -10.94
CA LYS A 266 -13.19 -6.65 -12.39
C LYS A 266 -12.43 -5.42 -12.87
N VAL A 267 -11.36 -5.05 -12.14
CA VAL A 267 -10.54 -3.86 -12.43
C VAL A 267 -9.13 -4.21 -12.92
N GLY A 268 -8.93 -5.45 -13.33
CA GLY A 268 -7.64 -5.93 -13.82
C GLY A 268 -7.56 -7.43 -13.89
N ILE A 269 -6.35 -7.94 -14.08
CA ILE A 269 -6.03 -9.37 -14.19
C ILE A 269 -4.92 -9.76 -13.20
N THR A 270 -4.73 -11.06 -13.00
CA THR A 270 -3.66 -11.61 -12.18
C THR A 270 -2.70 -12.42 -13.04
N VAL A 271 -1.41 -12.40 -12.68
CA VAL A 271 -0.36 -13.23 -13.30
C VAL A 271 0.50 -13.89 -12.24
N SER A 272 0.94 -15.11 -12.50
CA SER A 272 1.86 -15.83 -11.60
C SER A 272 3.30 -15.47 -11.86
N SER A 273 3.63 -15.08 -13.10
CA SER A 273 4.95 -14.69 -13.56
C SER A 273 4.86 -13.48 -14.49
N LEU A 274 5.86 -12.61 -14.44
CA LEU A 274 5.97 -11.50 -15.40
C LEU A 274 6.39 -11.96 -16.82
N PHE A 275 6.85 -13.18 -16.96
CA PHE A 275 7.13 -13.76 -18.28
C PHE A 275 5.85 -14.05 -19.07
N ASP A 276 4.71 -14.11 -18.40
CA ASP A 276 3.38 -14.37 -19.00
C ASP A 276 2.63 -13.06 -19.34
N LEU A 277 3.23 -11.87 -19.13
CA LEU A 277 2.54 -10.59 -19.25
C LEU A 277 1.97 -10.32 -20.63
N GLU A 278 2.81 -10.49 -21.66
CA GLU A 278 2.39 -10.22 -23.05
C GLU A 278 1.23 -11.14 -23.47
N GLU A 279 1.32 -12.40 -23.11
CA GLU A 279 0.26 -13.37 -23.36
C GLU A 279 -1.01 -13.02 -22.59
N ALA A 280 -0.89 -12.77 -21.28
CA ALA A 280 -2.03 -12.43 -20.42
C ALA A 280 -2.75 -11.15 -20.90
N ILE A 281 -2.01 -10.11 -21.28
CA ILE A 281 -2.58 -8.89 -21.85
C ILE A 281 -3.26 -9.18 -23.20
N SER A 282 -2.66 -10.02 -24.03
CA SER A 282 -3.19 -10.35 -25.36
C SER A 282 -4.50 -11.12 -25.29
N GLN A 283 -4.68 -11.95 -24.27
CA GLN A 283 -5.92 -12.71 -24.03
C GLN A 283 -7.10 -11.84 -23.60
N VAL A 284 -6.86 -10.65 -23.03
CA VAL A 284 -7.94 -9.71 -22.68
C VAL A 284 -8.55 -9.16 -23.96
N THR A 285 -9.83 -9.38 -24.19
CA THR A 285 -10.56 -8.80 -25.33
C THR A 285 -10.73 -7.30 -25.20
N LYS A 286 -11.06 -6.59 -26.29
CA LYS A 286 -11.34 -5.15 -26.24
C LYS A 286 -12.55 -4.85 -25.35
N GLU A 287 -13.56 -5.69 -25.40
CA GLU A 287 -14.79 -5.58 -24.60
C GLU A 287 -14.49 -5.73 -23.11
N GLU A 288 -13.71 -6.75 -22.72
CA GLU A 288 -13.29 -6.93 -21.34
C GLU A 288 -12.44 -5.76 -20.84
N TYR A 289 -11.51 -5.26 -21.65
CA TYR A 289 -10.71 -4.10 -21.31
C TYR A 289 -11.55 -2.84 -21.06
N VAL A 290 -12.57 -2.59 -21.91
CA VAL A 290 -13.51 -1.47 -21.71
C VAL A 290 -14.26 -1.62 -20.38
N ILE A 291 -14.72 -2.83 -20.04
CA ILE A 291 -15.38 -3.11 -18.76
C ILE A 291 -14.43 -2.83 -17.59
N MET A 292 -13.17 -3.30 -17.67
CA MET A 292 -12.16 -3.04 -16.64
C MET A 292 -11.92 -1.52 -16.45
N CYS A 293 -11.81 -0.76 -17.52
CA CYS A 293 -11.64 0.69 -17.48
C CYS A 293 -12.84 1.40 -16.86
N GLN A 294 -14.07 0.99 -17.20
CA GLN A 294 -15.29 1.54 -16.61
C GLN A 294 -15.36 1.26 -15.10
N ASN A 295 -15.04 0.04 -14.69
CA ASN A 295 -14.99 -0.33 -13.29
C ASN A 295 -13.87 0.42 -12.54
N ALA A 296 -12.68 0.55 -13.13
CA ALA A 296 -11.57 1.33 -12.57
C ALA A 296 -11.96 2.80 -12.37
N LYS A 297 -12.72 3.38 -13.30
CA LYS A 297 -13.25 4.74 -13.15
C LYS A 297 -14.21 4.85 -11.97
N GLY A 298 -15.12 3.90 -11.78
CA GLY A 298 -16.01 3.86 -10.62
C GLY A 298 -15.27 3.72 -9.28
N ILE A 299 -14.19 2.91 -9.27
CA ILE A 299 -13.29 2.83 -8.10
C ILE A 299 -12.51 4.14 -7.90
N ALA A 300 -12.03 4.77 -8.98
CA ALA A 300 -11.31 6.03 -8.92
C ALA A 300 -12.11 7.14 -8.20
N GLU A 301 -13.39 7.25 -8.49
CA GLU A 301 -14.29 8.22 -7.85
C GLU A 301 -14.34 8.01 -6.32
N LYS A 302 -14.41 6.76 -5.88
CA LYS A 302 -14.37 6.39 -4.46
C LYS A 302 -13.02 6.71 -3.82
N LEU A 303 -11.92 6.29 -4.45
CA LEU A 303 -10.55 6.50 -3.96
C LEU A 303 -10.23 7.97 -3.75
N ARG A 304 -10.64 8.83 -4.69
CA ARG A 304 -10.36 10.27 -4.66
C ARG A 304 -11.12 11.01 -3.56
N ASN A 305 -12.24 10.46 -3.11
CA ASN A 305 -13.10 11.05 -2.08
C ASN A 305 -12.90 10.44 -0.68
N GLY A 306 -11.90 9.57 -0.50
CA GLY A 306 -11.60 8.99 0.81
C GLY A 306 -12.63 7.94 1.28
N TYR A 307 -13.40 7.37 0.35
CA TYR A 307 -14.54 6.49 0.66
C TYR A 307 -14.15 5.28 1.51
N TYR A 308 -13.03 4.63 1.19
CA TYR A 308 -12.66 3.38 1.86
C TYR A 308 -12.22 3.61 3.30
N PHE A 309 -11.47 4.67 3.55
CA PHE A 309 -11.08 5.04 4.91
C PHE A 309 -12.28 5.47 5.74
N TYR A 310 -13.17 6.33 5.21
CA TYR A 310 -14.38 6.75 5.92
C TYR A 310 -15.29 5.57 6.24
N LYS A 311 -15.50 4.66 5.29
CA LYS A 311 -16.27 3.43 5.49
C LYS A 311 -15.69 2.55 6.60
N ALA A 312 -14.36 2.35 6.57
CA ALA A 312 -13.68 1.54 7.58
C ALA A 312 -13.71 2.20 8.97
N LEU A 313 -13.51 3.52 9.03
CA LEU A 313 -13.56 4.29 10.26
C LEU A 313 -14.96 4.28 10.89
N ASP A 314 -16.00 4.54 10.10
CA ASP A 314 -17.40 4.52 10.53
C ASP A 314 -17.77 3.14 11.10
N LYS A 315 -17.43 2.07 10.38
CA LYS A 315 -17.61 0.71 10.87
C LYS A 315 -16.87 0.45 12.18
N GLY A 316 -15.65 0.93 12.30
CA GLY A 316 -14.84 0.78 13.52
C GLY A 316 -15.41 1.55 14.70
N ILE A 317 -15.86 2.78 14.49
CA ILE A 317 -16.47 3.61 15.53
C ILE A 317 -17.79 3.01 15.99
N SER A 318 -18.64 2.54 15.09
CA SER A 318 -19.91 1.89 15.44
C SER A 318 -19.73 0.61 16.29
N GLN A 319 -18.58 -0.05 16.20
CA GLN A 319 -18.24 -1.19 17.08
C GLN A 319 -17.89 -0.77 18.52
N LEU A 320 -17.57 0.51 18.75
CA LEU A 320 -17.21 1.07 20.06
C LEU A 320 -18.43 1.59 20.84
N GLU A 321 -19.55 1.78 20.16
CA GLU A 321 -20.80 2.17 20.81
C GLU A 321 -21.40 0.98 21.56
N PRO A 322 -21.93 1.19 22.80
CA PRO A 322 -22.64 0.13 23.49
C PRO A 322 -23.79 -0.34 22.60
N LYS A 323 -23.90 -1.62 22.34
CA LYS A 323 -25.14 -2.16 21.76
C LYS A 323 -26.24 -1.83 22.70
N GLU A 324 -27.17 -0.96 22.29
CA GLU A 324 -28.42 -0.76 23.02
C GLU A 324 -29.09 -2.14 23.20
N SER A 325 -29.15 -2.57 24.44
CA SER A 325 -29.73 -3.86 24.87
C SER A 325 -31.24 -3.78 24.89
#